data_2ba355ddcdb6a8124d422dc4eec56070
#
_entry.id   2ba355ddcdb6a8124d422dc4eec56070
#
_cell.length_a   1.000
_cell.length_b   1.000
_cell.length_c   1.000
_cell.angle_alpha   90.00
_cell.angle_beta   90.00
_cell.angle_gamma   90.00
#
_symmetry.space_group_name_H-M   'P 1'
#
loop_
_entity.id
_entity.type
_entity.pdbx_description
1 polymer ?
#
loop_
_entity_poly.entity_id
_entity_poly.type
_entity_poly.pdbx_seq_one_letter_code
_entity_poly.pdbx_strand_id
1 'polypeptide(L)'
;MKDKKQKAELDKEFKVAEEVTESDDLGLDREALGDDKYIEALEEKLGQAIAESVMCRNLTQRLQADFDNYRKRNASIAEEMKQLGISMVCEKLLGVLDNCDLARKYVSDQSALQGFNMMEGQILSALETFGLKTVEAEGLEFDAKIMNALEREKAEGKEGQVVEVISKGYTLNGKLIRPAGVKVGY
;
A
#
# COMPACT_ATOMS: atom_id res chain seq x y z
N MET A 1 -23.19 13.32 16.12
CA MET A 1 -22.74 12.97 17.49
C MET A 1 -21.26 13.24 17.72
N LYS A 2 -20.37 13.20 16.69
CA LYS A 2 -18.93 13.52 16.79
C LYS A 2 -18.67 15.01 17.08
N ASP A 3 -19.43 15.93 16.44
CA ASP A 3 -19.21 17.38 16.60
C ASP A 3 -19.50 17.91 18.01
N LYS A 4 -20.48 17.32 18.72
CA LYS A 4 -20.78 17.71 20.11
C LYS A 4 -19.70 17.29 21.11
N LYS A 5 -18.99 16.18 20.86
CA LYS A 5 -17.87 15.75 21.71
C LYS A 5 -16.63 16.63 21.50
N GLN A 6 -16.33 16.98 20.25
CA GLN A 6 -15.21 17.85 19.90
C GLN A 6 -15.37 19.27 20.46
N LYS A 7 -16.60 19.81 20.42
CA LYS A 7 -16.92 21.11 21.00
C LYS A 7 -16.81 21.10 22.54
N ALA A 8 -17.23 20.01 23.19
CA ALA A 8 -17.10 19.87 24.65
C ALA A 8 -15.65 19.67 25.13
N GLU A 9 -14.78 19.10 24.29
CA GLU A 9 -13.33 19.03 24.55
C GLU A 9 -12.66 20.39 24.37
N LEU A 10 -12.98 21.12 23.29
CA LEU A 10 -12.50 22.49 23.08
C LEU A 10 -12.91 23.44 24.21
N ASP A 11 -14.17 23.38 24.67
CA ASP A 11 -14.67 24.20 25.79
C ASP A 11 -14.00 23.83 27.11
N LYS A 12 -13.55 22.59 27.30
CA LYS A 12 -12.73 22.20 28.46
C LYS A 12 -11.31 22.73 28.40
N GLU A 13 -10.68 22.65 27.21
CA GLU A 13 -9.33 23.20 27.00
C GLU A 13 -9.32 24.72 27.15
N PHE A 14 -10.38 25.42 26.70
CA PHE A 14 -10.52 26.86 26.89
C PHE A 14 -10.68 27.23 28.38
N LYS A 15 -11.47 26.47 29.17
CA LYS A 15 -11.62 26.68 30.60
C LYS A 15 -10.34 26.44 31.38
N VAL A 16 -9.56 25.40 31.00
CA VAL A 16 -8.25 25.14 31.61
C VAL A 16 -7.26 26.27 31.26
N ALA A 17 -7.32 26.84 30.08
CA ALA A 17 -6.52 27.98 29.67
C ALA A 17 -6.92 29.26 30.44
N GLU A 18 -8.22 29.48 30.70
CA GLU A 18 -8.69 30.61 31.55
C GLU A 18 -8.29 30.45 33.03
N GLU A 19 -8.37 29.24 33.60
CA GLU A 19 -7.92 28.99 34.98
C GLU A 19 -6.40 29.17 35.13
N VAL A 20 -5.61 28.90 34.11
CA VAL A 20 -4.14 29.12 34.11
C VAL A 20 -3.81 30.62 34.03
N THR A 21 -4.66 31.45 33.41
CA THR A 21 -4.45 32.91 33.35
C THR A 21 -4.87 33.65 34.63
N GLU A 22 -5.70 33.06 35.48
CA GLU A 22 -6.08 33.64 36.78
C GLU A 22 -5.09 33.35 37.94
N SER A 23 -4.14 32.45 37.77
CA SER A 23 -3.10 32.15 38.76
C SER A 23 -1.73 32.77 38.40
N ASP A 24 -1.73 34.02 37.94
CA ASP A 24 -0.50 34.80 37.71
C ASP A 24 0.16 35.24 39.02
N ASP A 25 0.40 34.32 39.92
CA ASP A 25 1.43 34.50 40.94
C ASP A 25 2.80 34.15 40.30
N LEU A 26 3.39 35.13 39.64
CA LEU A 26 4.78 35.03 39.10
C LEU A 26 5.79 34.82 40.24
N GLY A 27 5.34 34.76 41.49
CA GLY A 27 6.19 34.62 42.70
C GLY A 27 7.20 35.76 42.85
N LEU A 28 6.90 36.92 42.24
CA LEU A 28 7.72 38.14 42.34
C LEU A 28 7.00 39.15 43.18
N ASP A 29 7.60 39.51 44.31
CA ASP A 29 7.08 40.56 45.23
C ASP A 29 7.75 41.89 44.87
N ARG A 30 6.98 42.80 44.31
CA ARG A 30 7.45 44.11 43.88
C ARG A 30 7.89 44.98 45.08
N GLU A 31 7.16 44.87 46.22
CA GLU A 31 7.49 45.67 47.40
C GLU A 31 8.80 45.20 48.08
N ALA A 32 9.07 43.90 47.99
CA ALA A 32 10.29 43.33 48.56
C ALA A 32 11.54 43.55 47.68
N LEU A 33 11.39 43.58 46.34
CA LEU A 33 12.52 43.69 45.40
C LEU A 33 12.88 45.13 45.03
N GLY A 34 11.93 46.08 45.06
CA GLY A 34 12.06 47.40 44.46
C GLY A 34 11.89 47.43 42.97
N ASP A 35 11.50 48.59 42.39
CA ASP A 35 11.04 48.68 41.04
C ASP A 35 12.06 48.18 39.98
N ASP A 36 13.34 48.54 40.11
CA ASP A 36 14.36 48.17 39.13
C ASP A 36 14.63 46.64 39.07
N LYS A 37 14.78 46.01 40.23
CA LYS A 37 15.00 44.57 40.33
C LYS A 37 13.75 43.75 39.95
N TYR A 38 12.56 44.30 40.19
CA TYR A 38 11.32 43.67 39.78
C TYR A 38 11.18 43.66 38.25
N ILE A 39 11.57 44.77 37.58
CA ILE A 39 11.60 44.84 36.11
C ILE A 39 12.59 43.85 35.53
N GLU A 40 13.81 43.76 36.07
CA GLU A 40 14.84 42.80 35.61
C GLU A 40 14.37 41.35 35.72
N ALA A 41 13.73 40.98 36.85
CA ALA A 41 13.18 39.66 37.05
C ALA A 41 11.98 39.34 36.15
N LEU A 42 11.17 40.35 35.78
CA LEU A 42 10.11 40.17 34.78
C LEU A 42 10.67 39.95 33.36
N GLU A 43 11.71 40.73 33.00
CA GLU A 43 12.38 40.57 31.68
C GLU A 43 13.01 39.17 31.54
N GLU A 44 13.66 38.69 32.60
CA GLU A 44 14.23 37.35 32.64
C GLU A 44 13.14 36.27 32.45
N LYS A 45 12.02 36.35 33.20
CA LYS A 45 10.91 35.41 33.07
C LYS A 45 10.24 35.49 31.72
N LEU A 46 10.07 36.67 31.16
CA LEU A 46 9.57 36.89 29.82
C LEU A 46 10.48 36.23 28.79
N GLY A 47 11.80 36.40 28.92
CA GLY A 47 12.79 35.76 28.06
C GLY A 47 12.71 34.22 28.13
N GLN A 48 12.57 33.67 29.33
CA GLN A 48 12.40 32.23 29.52
C GLN A 48 11.10 31.72 28.87
N ALA A 49 9.96 32.40 29.07
CA ALA A 49 8.67 32.03 28.51
C ALA A 49 8.66 32.10 26.97
N ILE A 50 9.32 33.13 26.39
CA ILE A 50 9.48 33.24 24.93
C ILE A 50 10.33 32.08 24.40
N ALA A 51 11.46 31.77 25.06
CA ALA A 51 12.32 30.67 24.65
C ALA A 51 11.59 29.32 24.68
N GLU A 52 10.83 29.06 25.72
CA GLU A 52 10.02 27.87 25.91
C GLU A 52 8.90 27.77 24.83
N SER A 53 8.22 28.90 24.55
CA SER A 53 7.21 28.97 23.48
C SER A 53 7.80 28.66 22.11
N VAL A 54 9.00 29.19 21.81
CA VAL A 54 9.71 28.92 20.56
C VAL A 54 10.10 27.44 20.47
N MET A 55 10.61 26.87 21.56
CA MET A 55 10.94 25.43 21.60
C MET A 55 9.71 24.56 21.39
N CYS A 56 8.60 24.87 22.07
CA CYS A 56 7.35 24.13 21.91
C CYS A 56 6.80 24.22 20.49
N ARG A 57 6.84 25.40 19.88
CA ARG A 57 6.45 25.60 18.47
C ARG A 57 7.30 24.76 17.51
N ASN A 58 8.62 24.78 17.69
CA ASN A 58 9.54 24.02 16.85
C ASN A 58 9.32 22.51 16.99
N LEU A 59 9.09 22.03 18.23
CA LEU A 59 8.79 20.64 18.52
C LEU A 59 7.47 20.21 17.87
N THR A 60 6.43 21.05 17.98
CA THR A 60 5.12 20.81 17.38
C THR A 60 5.21 20.71 15.86
N GLN A 61 5.96 21.63 15.21
CA GLN A 61 6.17 21.61 13.76
C GLN A 61 6.88 20.32 13.32
N ARG A 62 7.90 19.91 14.07
CA ARG A 62 8.64 18.67 13.79
C ARG A 62 7.74 17.46 13.96
N LEU A 63 6.98 17.40 15.05
CA LEU A 63 6.04 16.31 15.31
C LEU A 63 4.97 16.21 14.23
N GLN A 64 4.44 17.34 13.77
CA GLN A 64 3.49 17.39 12.67
C GLN A 64 4.09 16.82 11.37
N ALA A 65 5.31 17.20 11.02
CA ALA A 65 6.00 16.68 9.83
C ALA A 65 6.25 15.17 9.94
N ASP A 66 6.68 14.69 11.11
CA ASP A 66 6.91 13.27 11.37
C ASP A 66 5.61 12.46 11.27
N PHE A 67 4.51 13.02 11.80
CA PHE A 67 3.19 12.39 11.72
C PHE A 67 2.67 12.30 10.28
N ASP A 68 2.86 13.36 9.48
CA ASP A 68 2.47 13.35 8.07
C ASP A 68 3.29 12.34 7.26
N ASN A 69 4.58 12.23 7.52
CA ASN A 69 5.44 11.22 6.92
C ASN A 69 5.03 9.79 7.34
N TYR A 70 4.71 9.60 8.61
CA TYR A 70 4.19 8.34 9.14
C TYR A 70 2.87 7.93 8.46
N ARG A 71 1.92 8.87 8.33
CA ARG A 71 0.66 8.62 7.62
C ARG A 71 0.85 8.20 6.18
N LYS A 72 1.71 8.93 5.43
CA LYS A 72 2.03 8.62 4.03
C LYS A 72 2.63 7.22 3.92
N ARG A 73 3.61 6.91 4.76
CA ARG A 73 4.26 5.59 4.76
C ARG A 73 3.30 4.47 5.11
N ASN A 74 2.44 4.65 6.10
CA ASN A 74 1.44 3.64 6.46
C ASN A 74 0.41 3.41 5.36
N ALA A 75 -0.03 4.44 4.66
CA ALA A 75 -0.93 4.31 3.52
C ALA A 75 -0.29 3.49 2.39
N SER A 76 1.00 3.74 2.09
CA SER A 76 1.76 2.95 1.10
C SER A 76 1.89 1.49 1.52
N ILE A 77 2.27 1.22 2.78
CA ILE A 77 2.39 -0.14 3.31
C ILE A 77 1.04 -0.88 3.26
N ALA A 78 -0.05 -0.21 3.60
CA ALA A 78 -1.37 -0.82 3.55
C ALA A 78 -1.77 -1.24 2.13
N GLU A 79 -1.48 -0.40 1.12
CA GLU A 79 -1.75 -0.74 -0.28
C GLU A 79 -0.82 -1.87 -0.76
N GLU A 80 0.47 -1.85 -0.40
CA GLU A 80 1.41 -2.93 -0.71
C GLU A 80 0.96 -4.27 -0.12
N MET A 81 0.51 -4.28 1.16
CA MET A 81 -0.01 -5.49 1.82
C MET A 81 -1.27 -6.01 1.17
N LYS A 82 -2.18 -5.12 0.74
CA LYS A 82 -3.37 -5.48 -0.03
C LYS A 82 -3.00 -6.14 -1.36
N GLN A 83 -2.06 -5.55 -2.11
CA GLN A 83 -1.59 -6.11 -3.38
C GLN A 83 -0.89 -7.46 -3.18
N LEU A 84 -0.09 -7.60 -2.13
CA LEU A 84 0.54 -8.87 -1.77
C LEU A 84 -0.51 -9.94 -1.46
N GLY A 85 -1.53 -9.61 -0.65
CA GLY A 85 -2.63 -10.54 -0.33
C GLY A 85 -3.37 -11.01 -1.59
N ILE A 86 -3.71 -10.10 -2.50
CA ILE A 86 -4.34 -10.44 -3.78
C ILE A 86 -3.41 -11.36 -4.61
N SER A 87 -2.13 -11.03 -4.69
CA SER A 87 -1.14 -11.83 -5.43
C SER A 87 -1.07 -13.26 -4.92
N MET A 88 -1.02 -13.44 -3.58
CA MET A 88 -0.99 -14.77 -2.97
C MET A 88 -2.24 -15.60 -3.27
N VAL A 89 -3.42 -14.98 -3.24
CA VAL A 89 -4.68 -15.66 -3.60
C VAL A 89 -4.70 -16.03 -5.07
N CYS A 90 -4.33 -15.08 -5.96
CA CYS A 90 -4.23 -15.36 -7.39
C CYS A 90 -3.29 -16.54 -7.66
N GLU A 91 -2.09 -16.53 -7.09
CA GLU A 91 -1.09 -17.62 -7.28
C GLU A 91 -1.66 -19.00 -6.92
N LYS A 92 -2.41 -19.10 -5.82
CA LYS A 92 -3.06 -20.38 -5.44
C LYS A 92 -4.17 -20.79 -6.39
N LEU A 93 -4.93 -19.82 -6.92
CA LEU A 93 -5.99 -20.09 -7.90
C LEU A 93 -5.45 -20.48 -9.28
N LEU A 94 -4.24 -20.03 -9.66
CA LEU A 94 -3.62 -20.44 -10.93
C LEU A 94 -3.46 -21.95 -11.03
N GLY A 95 -3.16 -22.64 -9.93
CA GLY A 95 -3.11 -24.10 -9.88
C GLY A 95 -4.46 -24.78 -10.19
N VAL A 96 -5.57 -24.13 -9.84
CA VAL A 96 -6.91 -24.62 -10.17
C VAL A 96 -7.18 -24.44 -11.66
N LEU A 97 -6.78 -23.30 -12.23
CA LEU A 97 -6.91 -23.05 -13.68
C LEU A 97 -6.08 -24.04 -14.52
N ASP A 98 -4.85 -24.36 -14.08
CA ASP A 98 -4.03 -25.39 -14.74
C ASP A 98 -4.70 -26.76 -14.74
N ASN A 99 -5.35 -27.13 -13.61
CA ASN A 99 -6.11 -28.37 -13.52
C ASN A 99 -7.34 -28.37 -14.45
N CYS A 100 -7.98 -27.21 -14.65
CA CYS A 100 -9.07 -27.07 -15.64
C CYS A 100 -8.54 -27.26 -17.05
N ASP A 101 -7.39 -26.67 -17.42
CA ASP A 101 -6.74 -26.86 -18.72
C ASP A 101 -6.34 -28.32 -18.93
N LEU A 102 -5.85 -29.00 -17.89
CA LEU A 102 -5.52 -30.41 -17.94
C LEU A 102 -6.78 -31.28 -18.13
N ALA A 103 -7.82 -31.04 -17.33
CA ALA A 103 -9.08 -31.76 -17.38
C ALA A 103 -9.72 -31.67 -18.80
N ARG A 104 -9.63 -30.53 -19.44
CA ARG A 104 -10.13 -30.28 -20.79
C ARG A 104 -9.55 -31.25 -21.80
N LYS A 105 -8.29 -31.70 -21.64
CA LYS A 105 -7.65 -32.66 -22.55
C LYS A 105 -8.24 -34.07 -22.48
N TYR A 106 -8.92 -34.42 -21.37
CA TYR A 106 -9.49 -35.73 -21.13
C TYR A 106 -11.01 -35.81 -21.27
N VAL A 107 -11.68 -34.68 -21.44
CA VAL A 107 -13.14 -34.61 -21.58
C VAL A 107 -13.48 -34.72 -23.07
N SER A 108 -14.23 -35.76 -23.44
CA SER A 108 -14.68 -35.99 -24.84
C SER A 108 -16.09 -35.44 -25.08
N ASP A 109 -16.86 -35.17 -24.02
CA ASP A 109 -18.22 -34.66 -24.16
C ASP A 109 -18.23 -33.14 -24.38
N GLN A 110 -18.87 -32.75 -25.50
CA GLN A 110 -18.95 -31.37 -25.92
C GLN A 110 -19.67 -30.46 -24.91
N SER A 111 -20.71 -31.00 -24.27
CA SER A 111 -21.49 -30.26 -23.26
C SER A 111 -20.66 -30.00 -21.98
N ALA A 112 -19.92 -30.99 -21.54
CA ALA A 112 -19.00 -30.86 -20.39
C ALA A 112 -17.85 -29.87 -20.73
N LEU A 113 -17.30 -29.90 -21.95
CA LEU A 113 -16.29 -28.91 -22.40
C LEU A 113 -16.81 -27.48 -22.34
N GLN A 114 -18.06 -27.24 -22.79
CA GLN A 114 -18.66 -25.92 -22.67
C GLN A 114 -18.79 -25.47 -21.20
N GLY A 115 -19.21 -26.36 -20.31
CA GLY A 115 -19.30 -26.09 -18.88
C GLY A 115 -17.94 -25.70 -18.28
N PHE A 116 -16.87 -26.43 -18.60
CA PHE A 116 -15.50 -26.10 -18.16
C PHE A 116 -15.04 -24.75 -18.68
N ASN A 117 -15.26 -24.44 -19.95
CA ASN A 117 -14.89 -23.16 -20.55
C ASN A 117 -15.64 -21.99 -19.89
N MET A 118 -16.91 -22.16 -19.57
CA MET A 118 -17.69 -21.14 -18.87
C MET A 118 -17.18 -20.90 -17.43
N MET A 119 -16.86 -21.98 -16.70
CA MET A 119 -16.31 -21.86 -15.33
C MET A 119 -14.94 -21.18 -15.33
N GLU A 120 -14.04 -21.59 -16.22
CA GLU A 120 -12.73 -20.95 -16.37
C GLU A 120 -12.87 -19.48 -16.74
N GLY A 121 -13.73 -19.14 -17.70
CA GLY A 121 -13.99 -17.77 -18.11
C GLY A 121 -14.54 -16.91 -16.97
N GLN A 122 -15.42 -17.45 -16.13
CA GLN A 122 -15.93 -16.75 -14.96
C GLN A 122 -14.84 -16.48 -13.91
N ILE A 123 -13.97 -17.47 -13.64
CA ILE A 123 -12.86 -17.30 -12.71
C ILE A 123 -11.87 -16.25 -13.24
N LEU A 124 -11.48 -16.35 -14.50
CA LEU A 124 -10.57 -15.37 -15.12
C LEU A 124 -11.16 -13.96 -15.10
N SER A 125 -12.44 -13.80 -15.51
CA SER A 125 -13.12 -12.49 -15.47
C SER A 125 -13.18 -11.91 -14.08
N ALA A 126 -13.42 -12.72 -13.05
CA ALA A 126 -13.37 -12.27 -11.67
C ALA A 126 -11.97 -11.80 -11.26
N LEU A 127 -10.92 -12.53 -11.66
CA LEU A 127 -9.54 -12.18 -11.36
C LEU A 127 -9.04 -10.95 -12.15
N GLU A 128 -9.55 -10.73 -13.35
CA GLU A 128 -9.29 -9.54 -14.18
C GLU A 128 -9.75 -8.24 -13.47
N THR A 129 -10.82 -8.30 -12.69
CA THR A 129 -11.26 -7.13 -11.89
C THR A 129 -10.24 -6.67 -10.86
N PHE A 130 -9.35 -7.58 -10.44
CA PHE A 130 -8.22 -7.28 -9.56
C PHE A 130 -6.94 -6.91 -10.30
N GLY A 131 -6.98 -6.90 -11.64
CA GLY A 131 -5.86 -6.54 -12.51
C GLY A 131 -5.00 -7.73 -12.96
N LEU A 132 -5.49 -8.98 -12.84
CA LEU A 132 -4.82 -10.15 -13.41
C LEU A 132 -4.94 -10.08 -14.93
N LYS A 133 -3.82 -10.36 -15.64
CA LYS A 133 -3.78 -10.47 -17.10
C LYS A 133 -2.96 -11.69 -17.51
N THR A 134 -3.41 -12.39 -18.52
CA THR A 134 -2.65 -13.48 -19.12
C THR A 134 -1.47 -12.93 -19.92
N VAL A 135 -0.34 -13.60 -19.86
CA VAL A 135 0.83 -13.34 -20.71
C VAL A 135 0.59 -13.99 -22.07
N GLU A 136 0.46 -13.18 -23.10
CA GLU A 136 0.44 -13.67 -24.47
C GLU A 136 1.84 -14.12 -24.86
N ALA A 137 2.01 -15.38 -25.18
CA ALA A 137 3.31 -15.97 -25.51
C ALA A 137 3.31 -16.75 -26.83
N GLU A 138 2.18 -17.27 -27.25
CA GLU A 138 2.09 -18.15 -28.45
C GLU A 138 2.46 -17.40 -29.71
N GLY A 139 3.39 -17.95 -30.49
CA GLY A 139 3.85 -17.37 -31.75
C GLY A 139 4.78 -16.15 -31.61
N LEU A 140 5.08 -15.70 -30.40
CA LEU A 140 6.00 -14.59 -30.16
C LEU A 140 7.45 -15.05 -29.97
N GLU A 141 8.41 -14.13 -30.09
CA GLU A 141 9.80 -14.39 -29.69
C GLU A 141 9.88 -14.71 -28.19
N PHE A 142 10.76 -15.64 -27.82
CA PHE A 142 10.97 -16.03 -26.45
C PHE A 142 11.60 -14.86 -25.64
N ASP A 143 10.87 -14.40 -24.62
CA ASP A 143 11.37 -13.41 -23.67
C ASP A 143 11.55 -14.05 -22.28
N ALA A 144 12.81 -14.23 -21.85
CA ALA A 144 13.15 -14.81 -20.57
C ALA A 144 12.64 -14.01 -19.34
N LYS A 145 12.17 -12.77 -19.52
CA LYS A 145 11.60 -11.96 -18.42
C LYS A 145 10.20 -12.40 -18.03
N ILE A 146 9.42 -12.91 -19.01
CA ILE A 146 8.01 -13.24 -18.82
C ILE A 146 7.67 -14.69 -19.20
N MET A 147 8.64 -15.42 -19.77
CA MET A 147 8.47 -16.80 -20.23
C MET A 147 9.57 -17.71 -19.66
N ASN A 148 9.25 -18.98 -19.51
CA ASN A 148 10.17 -20.03 -19.09
C ASN A 148 10.16 -21.15 -20.13
N ALA A 149 11.27 -21.41 -20.80
CA ALA A 149 11.40 -22.49 -21.78
C ALA A 149 11.47 -23.84 -21.04
N LEU A 150 10.39 -24.60 -21.06
CA LEU A 150 10.29 -25.93 -20.46
C LEU A 150 10.75 -27.02 -21.41
N GLU A 151 10.43 -26.89 -22.68
CA GLU A 151 10.75 -27.85 -23.73
C GLU A 151 11.30 -27.13 -24.96
N ARG A 152 11.99 -27.89 -25.80
CA ARG A 152 12.44 -27.47 -27.12
C ARG A 152 11.93 -28.44 -28.18
N GLU A 153 11.49 -27.89 -29.30
CA GLU A 153 10.98 -28.67 -30.40
C GLU A 153 11.64 -28.23 -31.72
N LYS A 154 11.94 -29.20 -32.58
CA LYS A 154 12.46 -28.89 -33.93
C LYS A 154 11.32 -28.34 -34.78
N ALA A 155 11.35 -27.06 -35.07
CA ALA A 155 10.31 -26.36 -35.85
C ALA A 155 10.98 -25.49 -36.91
N GLU A 156 10.98 -25.95 -38.16
CA GLU A 156 11.56 -25.23 -39.29
C GLU A 156 10.90 -23.85 -39.46
N GLY A 157 11.71 -22.78 -39.46
CA GLY A 157 11.23 -21.40 -39.63
C GLY A 157 10.67 -20.75 -38.37
N LYS A 158 10.78 -21.40 -37.19
CA LYS A 158 10.34 -20.86 -35.89
C LYS A 158 11.46 -20.89 -34.85
N GLU A 159 12.70 -20.74 -35.29
CA GLU A 159 13.84 -20.71 -34.38
C GLU A 159 13.76 -19.53 -33.43
N GLY A 160 13.82 -19.80 -32.09
CA GLY A 160 13.71 -18.79 -31.06
C GLY A 160 12.27 -18.30 -30.76
N GLN A 161 11.26 -18.82 -31.47
CA GLN A 161 9.86 -18.50 -31.24
C GLN A 161 9.17 -19.52 -30.35
N VAL A 162 8.11 -19.07 -29.66
CA VAL A 162 7.23 -19.96 -28.91
C VAL A 162 6.33 -20.76 -29.84
N VAL A 163 6.51 -22.06 -29.82
CA VAL A 163 5.72 -23.00 -30.66
C VAL A 163 4.40 -23.35 -29.96
N GLU A 164 4.45 -23.55 -28.63
CA GLU A 164 3.30 -23.97 -27.84
C GLU A 164 3.42 -23.41 -26.41
N VAL A 165 2.29 -23.04 -25.80
CA VAL A 165 2.20 -22.66 -24.39
C VAL A 165 1.77 -23.87 -23.59
N ILE A 166 2.68 -24.41 -22.76
CA ILE A 166 2.43 -25.58 -21.90
C ILE A 166 1.64 -25.17 -20.67
N SER A 167 2.02 -24.02 -20.05
CA SER A 167 1.32 -23.43 -18.92
C SER A 167 1.19 -21.91 -19.09
N LYS A 168 0.01 -21.37 -18.86
CA LYS A 168 -0.28 -19.95 -19.04
C LYS A 168 0.49 -19.11 -18.00
N GLY A 169 1.12 -18.03 -18.44
CA GLY A 169 1.73 -17.01 -17.59
C GLY A 169 0.72 -15.95 -17.18
N TYR A 170 0.96 -15.27 -16.04
CA TYR A 170 0.07 -14.24 -15.53
C TYR A 170 0.82 -13.07 -14.92
N THR A 171 0.30 -11.87 -15.13
CA THR A 171 0.72 -10.64 -14.49
C THR A 171 -0.43 -10.05 -13.66
N LEU A 172 -0.11 -9.37 -12.55
CA LEU A 172 -1.07 -8.64 -11.72
C LEU A 172 -0.63 -7.18 -11.65
N ASN A 173 -1.47 -6.27 -12.15
CA ASN A 173 -1.16 -4.84 -12.20
C ASN A 173 0.23 -4.55 -12.81
N GLY A 174 0.62 -5.31 -13.86
CA GLY A 174 1.90 -5.18 -14.54
C GLY A 174 3.08 -5.88 -13.87
N LYS A 175 2.91 -6.47 -12.68
CA LYS A 175 3.93 -7.27 -12.01
C LYS A 175 3.74 -8.75 -12.36
N LEU A 176 4.82 -9.43 -12.78
CA LEU A 176 4.79 -10.86 -13.10
C LEU A 176 4.52 -11.67 -11.82
N ILE A 177 3.48 -12.50 -11.83
CA ILE A 177 3.19 -13.50 -10.79
C ILE A 177 3.79 -14.84 -11.16
N ARG A 178 3.56 -15.27 -12.41
CA ARG A 178 4.03 -16.54 -12.94
C ARG A 178 4.42 -16.39 -14.40
N PRO A 179 5.64 -16.80 -14.80
CA PRO A 179 6.02 -16.82 -16.20
C PRO A 179 5.21 -17.86 -16.97
N ALA A 180 5.02 -17.64 -18.27
CA ALA A 180 4.45 -18.64 -19.14
C ALA A 180 5.46 -19.77 -19.37
N GLY A 181 5.05 -21.02 -19.14
CA GLY A 181 5.83 -22.20 -19.50
C GLY A 181 5.62 -22.53 -20.98
N VAL A 182 6.68 -22.42 -21.75
CA VAL A 182 6.58 -22.49 -23.20
C VAL A 182 7.51 -23.54 -23.79
N LYS A 183 7.13 -24.02 -24.98
CA LYS A 183 7.96 -24.83 -25.87
C LYS A 183 8.54 -23.91 -26.93
N VAL A 184 9.86 -23.91 -27.09
CA VAL A 184 10.60 -23.00 -27.98
C VAL A 184 11.15 -23.80 -29.19
N GLY A 185 10.98 -23.24 -30.37
CA GLY A 185 11.52 -23.82 -31.63
C GLY A 185 13.05 -23.68 -31.72
N TYR A 186 13.72 -24.68 -32.27
CA TYR A 186 15.13 -24.67 -32.59
C TYR A 186 15.41 -25.33 -33.93
#